data_a15121ac01da25eb84ef5413b7d5f8bb
#
_entry.id   a15121ac01da25eb84ef5413b7d5f8bb
#
_cell.length_a   1.000
_cell.length_b   1.000
_cell.length_c   1.000
_cell.angle_alpha   90.00
_cell.angle_beta   90.00
_cell.angle_gamma   90.00
#
_symmetry.space_group_name_H-M   'P 1'
#
loop_
_entity.id
_entity.type
_entity.pdbx_description
1 polymer ?
#
loop_
_entity_poly.entity_id
_entity_poly.type
_entity_poly.pdbx_seq_one_letter_code
_entity_poly.pdbx_strand_id
1 'polypeptide(L)'
;AVHMLWVRVGAMDEVDGLSGLAHVLEHMMFKGSKTLAPGEFSRRVAQLGGQENAFTSWDFTGYYQQIPAARLPEVMRLEADRFAHNHWPDKEFFTELEVVKEERRMRTEDNPRALLMEQLMASVFVASPYHRPIVGWMGDLDALQPDDARQFYRQWYQPGNAAVVVAGDVDVAQVRAWAQEFYGAIPAAALPVRKPRPEPEQRGLRRVQVKAPAEQAMVALAFRAPRLARLEGLQDSDRDALALLMLSAVLSGYDGARLDRHLTQGATRVADSAGSSASVIGRGPGLFTLMGVPAAGQSVQALEHALRAQVARVAQEGVSEAELARVKTQWMAAHIYE
;
A
#
# COMPACT_ATOMS: atom_id res chain seq x y z
N ALA A 1 16.51 -16.37 8.40
CA ALA A 1 15.93 -15.21 9.08
C ALA A 1 15.49 -14.17 8.04
N VAL A 2 14.51 -13.37 8.41
CA VAL A 2 14.10 -12.16 7.67
C VAL A 2 14.47 -10.97 8.53
N HIS A 3 15.20 -10.03 7.96
CA HIS A 3 15.44 -8.71 8.52
C HIS A 3 14.62 -7.70 7.76
N MET A 4 13.95 -6.78 8.47
CA MET A 4 13.17 -5.71 7.85
C MET A 4 13.51 -4.36 8.51
N LEU A 5 13.63 -3.34 7.69
CA LEU A 5 13.66 -1.94 8.10
C LEU A 5 12.38 -1.26 7.60
N TRP A 6 11.56 -0.79 8.50
CA TRP A 6 10.35 -0.03 8.22
C TRP A 6 10.58 1.44 8.52
N VAL A 7 10.29 2.32 7.58
CA VAL A 7 10.31 3.76 7.79
C VAL A 7 8.89 4.29 7.68
N ARG A 8 8.43 5.02 8.69
CA ARG A 8 7.06 5.56 8.77
C ARG A 8 6.92 6.80 7.89
N VAL A 9 7.21 6.66 6.61
CA VAL A 9 7.11 7.69 5.57
C VAL A 9 6.73 7.03 4.24
N GLY A 10 5.84 7.65 3.50
CA GLY A 10 5.39 7.18 2.20
C GLY A 10 4.76 8.32 1.40
N ALA A 11 4.01 7.98 0.35
CA ALA A 11 3.43 8.97 -0.56
C ALA A 11 2.53 10.01 0.13
N MET A 12 1.95 9.71 1.31
CA MET A 12 1.16 10.69 2.04
C MET A 12 1.98 11.81 2.69
N ASP A 13 3.28 11.64 2.85
CA ASP A 13 4.18 12.64 3.44
C ASP A 13 4.78 13.58 2.38
N GLU A 14 4.51 13.33 1.11
CA GLU A 14 4.88 14.18 -0.01
C GLU A 14 4.03 15.45 -0.07
N VAL A 15 4.49 16.42 -0.84
CA VAL A 15 3.74 17.65 -1.13
C VAL A 15 3.36 17.69 -2.62
N ASP A 16 2.37 18.50 -2.97
CA ASP A 16 1.95 18.67 -4.36
C ASP A 16 3.11 19.25 -5.19
N GLY A 17 3.32 18.72 -6.38
CA GLY A 17 4.48 19.00 -7.23
C GLY A 17 5.69 18.09 -7.00
N LEU A 18 5.67 17.24 -5.97
CA LEU A 18 6.73 16.29 -5.63
C LEU A 18 6.18 14.87 -5.41
N SER A 19 5.07 14.50 -6.06
CA SER A 19 4.52 13.16 -5.92
C SER A 19 5.43 12.10 -6.56
N GLY A 20 5.48 10.93 -5.94
CA GLY A 20 6.39 9.83 -6.31
C GLY A 20 7.77 9.89 -5.65
N LEU A 21 8.04 10.94 -4.88
CA LEU A 21 9.35 11.17 -4.26
C LEU A 21 9.72 10.08 -3.26
N ALA A 22 8.75 9.57 -2.49
CA ALA A 22 8.97 8.47 -1.56
C ALA A 22 9.38 7.18 -2.29
N HIS A 23 8.76 6.89 -3.44
CA HIS A 23 9.06 5.74 -4.28
C HIS A 23 10.42 5.91 -5.00
N VAL A 24 10.70 7.09 -5.54
CA VAL A 24 12.02 7.39 -6.11
C VAL A 24 13.11 7.24 -5.05
N LEU A 25 12.89 7.71 -3.82
CA LEU A 25 13.86 7.53 -2.73
C LEU A 25 14.04 6.05 -2.37
N GLU A 26 12.99 5.22 -2.39
CA GLU A 26 13.12 3.77 -2.23
C GLU A 26 14.18 3.21 -3.19
N HIS A 27 14.07 3.53 -4.50
CA HIS A 27 15.04 3.13 -5.51
C HIS A 27 16.45 3.67 -5.22
N MET A 28 16.55 4.93 -4.80
CA MET A 28 17.84 5.57 -4.50
C MET A 28 18.52 4.96 -3.28
N MET A 29 17.82 4.30 -2.39
CA MET A 29 18.42 3.56 -1.27
C MET A 29 19.33 2.43 -1.72
N PHE A 30 19.19 1.93 -2.95
CA PHE A 30 20.05 0.88 -3.55
C PHE A 30 21.25 1.45 -4.34
N LYS A 31 21.33 2.77 -4.48
CA LYS A 31 22.33 3.45 -5.34
C LYS A 31 23.57 3.91 -4.61
N GLY A 32 23.78 3.43 -3.38
CA GLY A 32 25.02 3.62 -2.64
C GLY A 32 24.84 4.16 -1.23
N SER A 33 25.92 4.10 -0.48
CA SER A 33 26.08 4.67 0.85
C SER A 33 27.49 5.22 1.02
N LYS A 34 27.83 5.63 2.22
CA LYS A 34 29.21 6.06 2.52
C LYS A 34 30.25 4.96 2.25
N THR A 35 29.89 3.69 2.44
CA THR A 35 30.80 2.54 2.34
C THR A 35 30.52 1.62 1.16
N LEU A 36 29.37 1.79 0.49
CA LEU A 36 28.90 0.92 -0.59
C LEU A 36 28.75 1.72 -1.90
N ALA A 37 29.31 1.19 -2.97
CA ALA A 37 29.09 1.70 -4.32
C ALA A 37 27.66 1.37 -4.81
N PRO A 38 27.16 2.04 -5.88
CA PRO A 38 25.87 1.72 -6.48
C PRO A 38 25.70 0.23 -6.79
N GLY A 39 24.59 -0.38 -6.34
CA GLY A 39 24.27 -1.80 -6.50
C GLY A 39 25.14 -2.77 -5.68
N GLU A 40 26.07 -2.27 -4.87
CA GLU A 40 26.94 -3.14 -4.05
C GLU A 40 26.18 -3.80 -2.90
N PHE A 41 25.20 -3.12 -2.33
CA PHE A 41 24.33 -3.69 -1.30
C PHE A 41 23.69 -5.00 -1.80
N SER A 42 23.03 -4.95 -2.95
CA SER A 42 22.38 -6.11 -3.60
C SER A 42 23.35 -7.24 -3.86
N ARG A 43 24.52 -6.92 -4.41
CA ARG A 43 25.56 -7.93 -4.66
C ARG A 43 26.02 -8.61 -3.38
N ARG A 44 26.22 -7.86 -2.29
CA ARG A 44 26.64 -8.43 -1.01
C ARG A 44 25.58 -9.31 -0.40
N VAL A 45 24.31 -8.89 -0.41
CA VAL A 45 23.19 -9.72 0.07
C VAL A 45 23.12 -11.03 -0.72
N ALA A 46 23.25 -10.98 -2.06
CA ALA A 46 23.26 -12.17 -2.90
C ALA A 46 24.48 -13.08 -2.60
N GLN A 47 25.68 -12.52 -2.39
CA GLN A 47 26.87 -13.28 -2.00
C GLN A 47 26.72 -13.98 -0.64
N LEU A 48 25.96 -13.40 0.27
CA LEU A 48 25.61 -14.00 1.57
C LEU A 48 24.53 -15.08 1.45
N GLY A 49 24.02 -15.36 0.24
CA GLY A 49 22.95 -16.33 -0.01
C GLY A 49 21.55 -15.79 0.31
N GLY A 50 21.38 -14.48 0.32
CA GLY A 50 20.14 -13.82 0.59
C GLY A 50 19.41 -13.30 -0.63
N GLN A 51 18.18 -12.87 -0.41
CA GLN A 51 17.33 -12.13 -1.33
C GLN A 51 16.86 -10.85 -0.65
N GLU A 52 16.65 -9.81 -1.41
CA GLU A 52 16.17 -8.53 -0.91
C GLU A 52 15.07 -7.97 -1.79
N ASN A 53 14.27 -7.10 -1.21
CA ASN A 53 13.33 -6.24 -1.92
C ASN A 53 12.95 -5.05 -1.04
N ALA A 54 12.19 -4.13 -1.64
CA ALA A 54 11.60 -3.00 -0.94
C ALA A 54 10.18 -2.74 -1.49
N PHE A 55 9.43 -1.93 -0.79
CA PHE A 55 8.11 -1.48 -1.19
C PHE A 55 7.78 -0.15 -0.55
N THR A 56 7.13 0.71 -1.30
CA THR A 56 6.56 1.97 -0.84
C THR A 56 5.04 1.91 -0.87
N SER A 57 4.41 2.40 0.19
CA SER A 57 2.97 2.62 0.25
C SER A 57 2.66 4.10 0.52
N TRP A 58 1.38 4.42 0.74
CA TRP A 58 1.03 5.77 1.21
C TRP A 58 1.62 6.07 2.59
N ASP A 59 1.67 5.10 3.50
CA ASP A 59 1.92 5.30 4.92
C ASP A 59 3.33 5.00 5.38
N PHE A 60 4.04 4.16 4.65
CA PHE A 60 5.34 3.61 5.03
C PHE A 60 6.14 3.17 3.81
N THR A 61 7.45 3.04 4.01
CA THR A 61 8.38 2.38 3.09
C THR A 61 9.07 1.26 3.87
N GLY A 62 9.16 0.08 3.28
CA GLY A 62 9.78 -1.09 3.90
C GLY A 62 10.90 -1.66 3.03
N TYR A 63 11.97 -2.09 3.67
CA TYR A 63 13.10 -2.79 3.06
C TYR A 63 13.25 -4.13 3.76
N TYR A 64 13.47 -5.20 3.04
CA TYR A 64 13.66 -6.50 3.68
C TYR A 64 14.70 -7.35 2.98
N GLN A 65 15.35 -8.19 3.77
CA GLN A 65 16.29 -9.19 3.33
C GLN A 65 15.94 -10.53 3.96
N GLN A 66 15.78 -11.52 3.12
CA GLN A 66 15.70 -12.91 3.53
C GLN A 66 17.10 -13.52 3.45
N ILE A 67 17.63 -14.01 4.58
CA ILE A 67 19.05 -14.34 4.72
C ILE A 67 19.23 -15.58 5.60
N PRO A 68 20.25 -16.44 5.37
CA PRO A 68 20.64 -17.44 6.35
C PRO A 68 20.89 -16.82 7.73
N ALA A 69 20.35 -17.41 8.81
CA ALA A 69 20.40 -16.80 10.15
C ALA A 69 21.84 -16.45 10.60
N ALA A 70 22.82 -17.28 10.24
CA ALA A 70 24.23 -17.05 10.54
C ALA A 70 24.81 -15.78 9.88
N ARG A 71 24.16 -15.24 8.83
CA ARG A 71 24.57 -14.04 8.11
C ARG A 71 23.81 -12.78 8.50
N LEU A 72 22.86 -12.91 9.42
CA LEU A 72 22.02 -11.80 9.89
C LEU A 72 22.85 -10.57 10.36
N PRO A 73 23.91 -10.69 11.18
CA PRO A 73 24.66 -9.53 11.65
C PRO A 73 25.34 -8.76 10.52
N GLU A 74 25.77 -9.45 9.45
CA GLU A 74 26.37 -8.80 8.28
C GLU A 74 25.35 -7.95 7.55
N VAL A 75 24.14 -8.47 7.33
CA VAL A 75 23.04 -7.74 6.68
C VAL A 75 22.56 -6.58 7.53
N MET A 76 22.41 -6.76 8.85
CA MET A 76 22.04 -5.68 9.77
C MET A 76 23.04 -4.51 9.71
N ARG A 77 24.33 -4.80 9.60
CA ARG A 77 25.37 -3.78 9.47
C ARG A 77 25.29 -3.05 8.13
N LEU A 78 25.09 -3.78 7.02
CA LEU A 78 24.92 -3.19 5.69
C LEU A 78 23.68 -2.28 5.64
N GLU A 79 22.57 -2.74 6.23
CA GLU A 79 21.33 -1.96 6.27
C GLU A 79 21.48 -0.70 7.15
N ALA A 80 22.14 -0.81 8.30
CA ALA A 80 22.40 0.32 9.17
C ALA A 80 23.25 1.40 8.48
N ASP A 81 24.28 1.01 7.70
CA ASP A 81 25.09 1.94 6.91
C ASP A 81 24.25 2.59 5.81
N ARG A 82 23.47 1.80 5.06
CA ARG A 82 22.55 2.29 4.03
C ARG A 82 21.53 3.28 4.60
N PHE A 83 20.91 2.95 5.73
CA PHE A 83 19.93 3.80 6.40
C PHE A 83 20.54 5.11 6.92
N ALA A 84 21.73 5.06 7.52
CA ALA A 84 22.35 6.21 8.16
C ALA A 84 23.13 7.11 7.19
N HIS A 85 23.67 6.54 6.11
CA HIS A 85 24.67 7.18 5.26
C HIS A 85 24.36 7.02 3.77
N ASN A 86 23.09 6.92 3.39
CA ASN A 86 22.69 6.83 1.99
C ASN A 86 23.25 8.01 1.21
N HIS A 87 23.93 7.72 0.11
CA HIS A 87 24.57 8.71 -0.74
C HIS A 87 24.70 8.20 -2.17
N TRP A 88 24.36 9.03 -3.14
CA TRP A 88 24.46 8.73 -4.56
C TRP A 88 24.86 9.95 -5.38
N PRO A 89 25.55 9.77 -6.54
CA PRO A 89 25.79 10.81 -7.53
C PRO A 89 24.50 11.23 -8.25
N ASP A 90 24.41 12.48 -8.71
CA ASP A 90 23.25 12.98 -9.46
C ASP A 90 22.94 12.14 -10.70
N LYS A 91 23.97 11.62 -11.38
CA LYS A 91 23.80 10.74 -12.53
C LYS A 91 22.95 9.51 -12.22
N GLU A 92 23.15 8.88 -11.05
CA GLU A 92 22.38 7.70 -10.62
C GLU A 92 20.91 8.07 -10.40
N PHE A 93 20.65 9.25 -9.85
CA PHE A 93 19.28 9.74 -9.66
C PHE A 93 18.55 9.87 -11.00
N PHE A 94 19.13 10.56 -11.98
CA PHE A 94 18.47 10.73 -13.27
C PHE A 94 18.29 9.40 -14.02
N THR A 95 19.26 8.49 -13.91
CA THR A 95 19.13 7.15 -14.49
C THR A 95 17.97 6.39 -13.86
N GLU A 96 17.85 6.42 -12.54
CA GLU A 96 16.81 5.69 -11.82
C GLU A 96 15.44 6.34 -11.97
N LEU A 97 15.39 7.67 -12.09
CA LEU A 97 14.14 8.39 -12.35
C LEU A 97 13.51 7.94 -13.67
N GLU A 98 14.30 7.68 -14.71
CA GLU A 98 13.76 7.11 -15.96
C GLU A 98 13.24 5.67 -15.77
N VAL A 99 13.87 4.87 -14.90
CA VAL A 99 13.34 3.55 -14.52
C VAL A 99 11.98 3.68 -13.84
N VAL A 100 11.84 4.61 -12.88
CA VAL A 100 10.56 4.86 -12.18
C VAL A 100 9.48 5.36 -13.16
N LYS A 101 9.82 6.22 -14.11
CA LYS A 101 8.89 6.67 -15.16
C LYS A 101 8.43 5.51 -16.03
N GLU A 102 9.34 4.61 -16.40
CA GLU A 102 8.98 3.42 -17.18
C GLU A 102 8.10 2.46 -16.37
N GLU A 103 8.40 2.30 -15.09
CA GLU A 103 7.57 1.52 -14.19
C GLU A 103 6.15 2.12 -14.09
N ARG A 104 6.02 3.44 -14.01
CA ARG A 104 4.73 4.12 -14.05
C ARG A 104 3.98 3.82 -15.35
N ARG A 105 4.64 3.87 -16.50
CA ARG A 105 4.01 3.53 -17.79
C ARG A 105 3.46 2.11 -17.76
N MET A 106 4.30 1.13 -17.43
CA MET A 106 3.92 -0.29 -17.41
C MET A 106 2.82 -0.60 -16.37
N ARG A 107 2.95 -0.07 -15.16
CA ARG A 107 2.04 -0.41 -14.05
C ARG A 107 0.74 0.37 -14.07
N THR A 108 0.74 1.59 -14.62
CA THR A 108 -0.42 2.50 -14.55
C THR A 108 -0.94 2.86 -15.92
N GLU A 109 -0.11 3.44 -16.81
CA GLU A 109 -0.58 4.02 -18.07
C GLU A 109 -1.02 2.95 -19.07
N ASP A 110 -0.30 1.82 -19.12
CA ASP A 110 -0.61 0.66 -19.97
C ASP A 110 -1.63 -0.30 -19.33
N ASN A 111 -2.12 0.01 -18.11
CA ASN A 111 -3.06 -0.81 -17.38
C ASN A 111 -4.40 -0.07 -17.16
N PRO A 112 -5.45 -0.38 -17.93
CA PRO A 112 -6.75 0.30 -17.82
C PRO A 112 -7.38 0.25 -16.43
N ARG A 113 -7.18 -0.85 -15.69
CA ARG A 113 -7.66 -1.00 -14.33
C ARG A 113 -6.92 -0.08 -13.36
N ALA A 114 -5.61 0.03 -13.50
CA ALA A 114 -4.79 0.90 -12.66
C ALA A 114 -5.12 2.38 -12.93
N LEU A 115 -5.32 2.77 -14.19
CA LEU A 115 -5.79 4.12 -14.56
C LEU A 115 -7.15 4.42 -13.93
N LEU A 116 -8.09 3.48 -13.96
CA LEU A 116 -9.39 3.67 -13.31
C LEU A 116 -9.24 3.87 -11.81
N MET A 117 -8.39 3.07 -11.15
CA MET A 117 -8.17 3.18 -9.70
C MET A 117 -7.45 4.47 -9.31
N GLU A 118 -6.48 4.92 -10.10
CA GLU A 118 -5.80 6.21 -9.90
C GLU A 118 -6.80 7.37 -9.97
N GLN A 119 -7.64 7.41 -11.00
CA GLN A 119 -8.67 8.43 -11.18
C GLN A 119 -9.75 8.35 -10.09
N LEU A 120 -10.10 7.14 -9.64
CA LEU A 120 -11.02 6.94 -8.53
C LEU A 120 -10.46 7.54 -7.24
N MET A 121 -9.22 7.23 -6.87
CA MET A 121 -8.56 7.77 -5.68
C MET A 121 -8.46 9.29 -5.72
N ALA A 122 -8.06 9.86 -6.87
CA ALA A 122 -8.00 11.31 -7.09
C ALA A 122 -9.37 12.00 -7.00
N SER A 123 -10.46 11.26 -7.27
CA SER A 123 -11.83 11.77 -7.16
C SER A 123 -12.42 11.63 -5.77
N VAL A 124 -12.08 10.57 -5.04
CA VAL A 124 -12.60 10.30 -3.69
C VAL A 124 -12.00 11.25 -2.68
N PHE A 125 -10.70 11.47 -2.75
CA PHE A 125 -9.96 12.29 -1.80
C PHE A 125 -9.60 13.65 -2.40
N VAL A 126 -9.97 14.73 -1.71
CA VAL A 126 -9.69 16.11 -2.12
C VAL A 126 -8.55 16.72 -1.31
N ALA A 127 -8.58 16.52 0.00
CA ALA A 127 -7.61 17.07 0.93
C ALA A 127 -6.60 16.02 1.42
N SER A 128 -7.01 14.76 1.55
CA SER A 128 -6.13 13.69 1.97
C SER A 128 -5.06 13.40 0.91
N PRO A 129 -3.79 13.29 1.29
CA PRO A 129 -2.71 12.92 0.38
C PRO A 129 -2.91 11.58 -0.34
N TYR A 130 -3.85 10.75 0.08
CA TYR A 130 -4.21 9.50 -0.59
C TYR A 130 -4.78 9.70 -2.01
N HIS A 131 -5.07 10.94 -2.40
CA HIS A 131 -5.44 11.25 -3.79
C HIS A 131 -4.26 11.11 -4.78
N ARG A 132 -3.00 11.17 -4.28
CA ARG A 132 -1.82 11.03 -5.13
C ARG A 132 -1.46 9.55 -5.35
N PRO A 133 -1.04 9.17 -6.56
CA PRO A 133 -0.49 7.84 -6.80
C PRO A 133 0.85 7.66 -6.08
N ILE A 134 1.11 6.47 -5.58
CA ILE A 134 2.36 6.13 -4.88
C ILE A 134 3.56 6.30 -5.82
N VAL A 135 3.41 5.91 -7.08
CA VAL A 135 4.46 6.07 -8.10
C VAL A 135 4.66 7.52 -8.54
N GLY A 136 3.75 8.44 -8.17
CA GLY A 136 3.76 9.84 -8.56
C GLY A 136 3.03 10.14 -9.88
N TRP A 137 2.65 11.40 -10.07
CA TRP A 137 2.18 11.90 -11.37
C TRP A 137 3.37 12.07 -12.31
N MET A 138 3.20 11.75 -13.60
CA MET A 138 4.28 11.88 -14.57
C MET A 138 4.85 13.31 -14.63
N GLY A 139 4.00 14.34 -14.57
CA GLY A 139 4.46 15.72 -14.56
C GLY A 139 5.31 16.11 -13.35
N ASP A 140 5.04 15.51 -12.19
CA ASP A 140 5.87 15.70 -10.99
C ASP A 140 7.20 14.98 -11.16
N LEU A 141 7.18 13.71 -11.64
CA LEU A 141 8.38 12.93 -11.90
C LEU A 141 9.32 13.64 -12.91
N ASP A 142 8.76 14.29 -13.93
CA ASP A 142 9.54 15.07 -14.91
C ASP A 142 10.25 16.28 -14.28
N ALA A 143 9.72 16.79 -13.17
CA ALA A 143 10.25 17.97 -12.48
C ALA A 143 11.20 17.65 -11.32
N LEU A 144 11.19 16.41 -10.79
CA LEU A 144 12.00 16.01 -9.63
C LEU A 144 13.50 16.22 -9.86
N GLN A 145 14.18 16.71 -8.82
CA GLN A 145 15.61 16.93 -8.78
C GLN A 145 16.30 16.08 -7.71
N PRO A 146 17.60 15.77 -7.84
CA PRO A 146 18.33 14.99 -6.84
C PRO A 146 18.23 15.54 -5.42
N ASP A 147 18.19 16.87 -5.27
CA ASP A 147 18.11 17.51 -3.95
C ASP A 147 16.74 17.35 -3.28
N ASP A 148 15.66 17.16 -4.03
CA ASP A 148 14.33 16.85 -3.48
C ASP A 148 14.40 15.52 -2.72
N ALA A 149 14.97 14.48 -3.34
CA ALA A 149 15.14 13.18 -2.71
C ALA A 149 16.09 13.21 -1.52
N ARG A 150 17.20 13.96 -1.62
CA ARG A 150 18.14 14.14 -0.50
C ARG A 150 17.49 14.87 0.67
N GLN A 151 16.67 15.89 0.40
CA GLN A 151 15.95 16.61 1.44
C GLN A 151 14.90 15.72 2.10
N PHE A 152 14.14 14.95 1.33
CA PHE A 152 13.15 14.02 1.83
C PHE A 152 13.79 12.93 2.70
N TYR A 153 14.93 12.36 2.26
CA TYR A 153 15.71 11.42 3.05
C TYR A 153 16.15 12.04 4.39
N ARG A 154 16.79 13.21 4.38
CA ARG A 154 17.24 13.90 5.62
C ARG A 154 16.09 14.20 6.59
N GLN A 155 14.90 14.47 6.09
CA GLN A 155 13.73 14.79 6.92
C GLN A 155 13.10 13.56 7.56
N TRP A 156 13.01 12.46 6.83
CA TRP A 156 12.15 11.35 7.21
C TRP A 156 12.89 10.07 7.61
N TYR A 157 14.08 9.83 7.09
CA TYR A 157 14.87 8.63 7.40
C TYR A 157 15.66 8.86 8.68
N GLN A 158 14.94 8.90 9.78
CA GLN A 158 15.45 9.16 11.12
C GLN A 158 15.16 7.96 12.03
N PRO A 159 16.06 7.62 12.98
CA PRO A 159 15.83 6.51 13.91
C PRO A 159 14.48 6.57 14.65
N GLY A 160 14.04 7.77 15.04
CA GLY A 160 12.73 7.97 15.67
C GLY A 160 11.51 7.73 14.76
N ASN A 161 11.72 7.52 13.45
CA ASN A 161 10.70 7.26 12.44
C ASN A 161 10.84 5.87 11.82
N ALA A 162 11.72 5.03 12.34
CA ALA A 162 12.02 3.72 11.78
C ALA A 162 11.84 2.62 12.84
N ALA A 163 11.62 1.41 12.34
CA ALA A 163 11.58 0.20 13.15
C ALA A 163 12.34 -0.92 12.45
N VAL A 164 13.18 -1.62 13.19
CA VAL A 164 13.83 -2.86 12.74
C VAL A 164 13.03 -4.04 13.26
N VAL A 165 12.68 -4.95 12.35
CA VAL A 165 11.97 -6.19 12.67
C VAL A 165 12.82 -7.35 12.20
N VAL A 166 13.01 -8.35 13.07
CA VAL A 166 13.71 -9.59 12.74
C VAL A 166 12.81 -10.75 13.07
N ALA A 167 12.64 -11.69 12.14
CA ALA A 167 11.86 -12.89 12.32
C ALA A 167 12.64 -14.13 11.82
N GLY A 168 12.46 -15.26 12.49
CA GLY A 168 13.06 -16.53 12.11
C GLY A 168 13.77 -17.23 13.27
N ASP A 169 14.63 -18.20 12.94
CA ASP A 169 15.43 -18.94 13.91
C ASP A 169 16.61 -18.09 14.38
N VAL A 170 16.38 -17.25 15.39
CA VAL A 170 17.35 -16.28 15.92
C VAL A 170 17.23 -16.17 17.44
N ASP A 171 18.35 -15.91 18.11
CA ASP A 171 18.37 -15.55 19.52
C ASP A 171 18.04 -14.06 19.72
N VAL A 172 16.99 -13.78 20.50
CA VAL A 172 16.48 -12.42 20.71
C VAL A 172 17.50 -11.52 21.42
N ALA A 173 18.26 -12.07 22.39
CA ALA A 173 19.26 -11.29 23.13
C ALA A 173 20.42 -10.90 22.20
N GLN A 174 20.83 -11.82 21.34
CA GLN A 174 21.87 -11.58 20.35
C GLN A 174 21.43 -10.54 19.29
N VAL A 175 20.20 -10.66 18.75
CA VAL A 175 19.65 -9.68 17.81
C VAL A 175 19.58 -8.30 18.46
N ARG A 176 19.16 -8.22 19.72
CA ARG A 176 19.13 -6.94 20.47
C ARG A 176 20.52 -6.34 20.61
N ALA A 177 21.55 -7.14 20.89
CA ALA A 177 22.93 -6.67 20.98
C ALA A 177 23.40 -6.10 19.64
N TRP A 178 23.19 -6.81 18.53
CA TRP A 178 23.52 -6.32 17.18
C TRP A 178 22.74 -5.05 16.80
N ALA A 179 21.45 -5.00 17.12
CA ALA A 179 20.66 -3.79 16.86
C ALA A 179 21.20 -2.59 17.65
N GLN A 180 21.57 -2.78 18.91
CA GLN A 180 22.20 -1.74 19.73
C GLN A 180 23.54 -1.28 19.14
N GLU A 181 24.34 -2.22 18.67
CA GLU A 181 25.66 -1.93 18.08
C GLU A 181 25.54 -1.18 16.76
N PHE A 182 24.70 -1.63 15.82
CA PHE A 182 24.66 -1.11 14.45
C PHE A 182 23.74 0.09 14.29
N TYR A 183 22.58 0.10 14.95
CA TYR A 183 21.58 1.18 14.82
C TYR A 183 21.60 2.15 16.00
N GLY A 184 22.03 1.71 17.19
CA GLY A 184 21.96 2.51 18.41
C GLY A 184 22.83 3.77 18.40
N ALA A 185 23.89 3.79 17.59
CA ALA A 185 24.79 4.94 17.44
C ALA A 185 24.33 5.95 16.36
N ILE A 186 23.27 5.67 15.61
CA ILE A 186 22.78 6.56 14.55
C ILE A 186 22.14 7.79 15.20
N PRO A 187 22.67 9.01 14.92
CA PRO A 187 22.14 10.22 15.54
C PRO A 187 20.70 10.48 15.08
N ALA A 188 19.83 10.81 16.03
CA ALA A 188 18.43 11.16 15.75
C ALA A 188 18.29 12.67 15.56
N ALA A 189 17.47 13.07 14.59
CA ALA A 189 17.03 14.46 14.42
C ALA A 189 15.52 14.57 14.65
N ALA A 190 15.05 15.80 14.85
CA ALA A 190 13.63 16.08 15.01
C ALA A 190 12.86 15.75 13.73
N LEU A 191 11.74 15.08 13.89
CA LEU A 191 10.84 14.78 12.78
C LEU A 191 9.97 16.00 12.44
N PRO A 192 9.62 16.19 11.16
CA PRO A 192 8.62 17.17 10.77
C PRO A 192 7.27 16.91 11.44
N VAL A 193 6.59 17.96 11.83
CA VAL A 193 5.23 17.85 12.38
C VAL A 193 4.24 17.64 11.26
N ARG A 194 3.58 16.46 11.26
CA ARG A 194 2.52 16.15 10.32
C ARG A 194 1.23 16.88 10.70
N LYS A 195 0.81 17.81 9.86
CA LYS A 195 -0.46 18.52 10.07
C LYS A 195 -1.63 17.66 9.59
N PRO A 196 -2.72 17.54 10.39
CA PRO A 196 -3.93 16.85 9.94
C PRO A 196 -4.50 17.51 8.67
N ARG A 197 -4.94 16.67 7.74
CA ARG A 197 -5.64 17.09 6.51
C ARG A 197 -6.99 16.37 6.46
N PRO A 198 -8.00 16.84 7.22
CA PRO A 198 -9.32 16.21 7.23
C PRO A 198 -9.98 16.39 5.86
N GLU A 199 -10.60 15.32 5.39
CA GLU A 199 -11.41 15.37 4.17
C GLU A 199 -12.65 16.21 4.40
N PRO A 200 -13.00 17.14 3.48
CA PRO A 200 -14.26 17.85 3.55
C PRO A 200 -15.44 16.90 3.34
N GLU A 201 -16.61 17.28 3.84
CA GLU A 201 -17.84 16.53 3.60
C GLU A 201 -18.13 16.43 2.10
N GLN A 202 -18.49 15.23 1.66
CA GLN A 202 -18.92 15.01 0.29
C GLN A 202 -20.42 15.32 0.15
N ARG A 203 -20.78 16.36 -0.63
CA ARG A 203 -22.15 16.84 -0.79
C ARG A 203 -22.84 16.32 -2.06
N GLY A 204 -22.40 15.24 -2.65
CA GLY A 204 -23.03 14.67 -3.83
C GLY A 204 -22.24 13.52 -4.43
N LEU A 205 -22.86 12.83 -5.39
CA LEU A 205 -22.23 11.78 -6.16
C LEU A 205 -21.14 12.39 -7.07
N ARG A 206 -19.96 11.79 -7.09
CA ARG A 206 -18.91 12.03 -8.06
C ARG A 206 -18.86 10.87 -9.03
N ARG A 207 -18.86 11.14 -10.33
CA ARG A 207 -18.77 10.13 -11.38
C ARG A 207 -17.63 10.47 -12.31
N VAL A 208 -16.74 9.52 -12.52
CA VAL A 208 -15.62 9.64 -13.45
C VAL A 208 -15.74 8.53 -14.48
N GLN A 209 -15.48 8.86 -15.73
CA GLN A 209 -15.38 7.90 -16.83
C GLN A 209 -13.96 7.97 -17.41
N VAL A 210 -13.27 6.84 -17.33
CA VAL A 210 -11.94 6.68 -17.92
C VAL A 210 -12.09 5.95 -19.25
N LYS A 211 -11.45 6.49 -20.30
CA LYS A 211 -11.34 5.84 -21.60
C LYS A 211 -9.91 5.34 -21.76
N ALA A 212 -9.75 4.04 -21.91
CA ALA A 212 -8.47 3.40 -22.14
C ALA A 212 -8.67 2.16 -23.03
N PRO A 213 -7.64 1.67 -23.73
CA PRO A 213 -7.68 0.40 -24.44
C PRO A 213 -7.92 -0.74 -23.44
N ALA A 214 -9.11 -1.34 -23.47
CA ALA A 214 -9.50 -2.43 -22.59
C ALA A 214 -10.42 -3.38 -23.33
N GLU A 215 -10.28 -4.70 -23.09
CA GLU A 215 -11.15 -5.71 -23.68
C GLU A 215 -12.56 -5.66 -23.11
N GLN A 216 -12.69 -5.27 -21.85
CA GLN A 216 -13.97 -5.23 -21.14
C GLN A 216 -14.11 -3.93 -20.34
N ALA A 217 -15.34 -3.45 -20.23
CA ALA A 217 -15.67 -2.36 -19.32
C ALA A 217 -15.54 -2.80 -17.86
N MET A 218 -15.27 -1.86 -16.97
CA MET A 218 -15.23 -2.09 -15.52
C MET A 218 -16.00 -0.98 -14.81
N VAL A 219 -16.62 -1.32 -13.70
CA VAL A 219 -17.19 -0.35 -12.75
C VAL A 219 -16.49 -0.47 -11.39
N ALA A 220 -16.23 0.67 -10.78
CA ALA A 220 -15.76 0.76 -9.41
C ALA A 220 -16.61 1.79 -8.64
N LEU A 221 -17.10 1.40 -7.48
CA LEU A 221 -17.81 2.26 -6.53
C LEU A 221 -16.93 2.41 -5.30
N ALA A 222 -16.76 3.63 -4.82
CA ALA A 222 -15.94 3.92 -3.65
C ALA A 222 -16.72 4.74 -2.62
N PHE A 223 -16.58 4.36 -1.36
CA PHE A 223 -17.19 5.01 -0.22
C PHE A 223 -16.12 5.27 0.83
N ARG A 224 -16.02 6.52 1.29
CA ARG A 224 -15.13 6.84 2.41
C ARG A 224 -15.60 6.10 3.65
N ALA A 225 -14.66 5.50 4.35
CA ALA A 225 -14.89 4.68 5.53
C ALA A 225 -14.11 5.24 6.73
N PRO A 226 -14.57 4.99 7.97
CA PRO A 226 -13.75 5.24 9.13
C PRO A 226 -12.50 4.36 9.08
N ARG A 227 -11.38 4.88 9.59
CA ARG A 227 -10.18 4.07 9.81
C ARG A 227 -10.26 3.35 11.15
N LEU A 228 -9.66 2.19 11.24
CA LEU A 228 -9.38 1.50 12.49
C LEU A 228 -8.21 2.19 13.17
N ALA A 229 -8.48 2.99 14.18
CA ALA A 229 -7.47 3.77 14.88
C ALA A 229 -6.91 3.03 16.10
N ARG A 230 -7.65 2.07 16.67
CA ARG A 230 -7.31 1.37 17.90
C ARG A 230 -7.70 -0.11 17.81
N LEU A 231 -6.88 -0.96 18.43
CA LEU A 231 -7.19 -2.39 18.61
C LEU A 231 -7.74 -2.68 20.01
N GLU A 232 -7.50 -1.78 20.96
CA GLU A 232 -8.00 -1.85 22.33
C GLU A 232 -8.78 -0.59 22.66
N GLY A 233 -9.78 -0.70 23.53
CA GLY A 233 -10.64 0.44 23.89
C GLY A 233 -11.40 1.01 22.69
N LEU A 234 -11.97 0.13 21.85
CA LEU A 234 -12.64 0.48 20.59
C LEU A 234 -13.73 1.53 20.77
N GLN A 235 -13.67 2.57 19.98
CA GLN A 235 -14.75 3.56 19.81
C GLN A 235 -15.73 3.10 18.73
N ASP A 236 -16.86 3.79 18.57
CA ASP A 236 -17.87 3.43 17.58
C ASP A 236 -17.30 3.45 16.16
N SER A 237 -16.48 4.44 15.82
CA SER A 237 -15.79 4.49 14.52
C SER A 237 -14.86 3.29 14.26
N ASP A 238 -14.20 2.75 15.31
CA ASP A 238 -13.35 1.56 15.18
C ASP A 238 -14.23 0.30 14.96
N ARG A 239 -15.38 0.24 15.64
CA ARG A 239 -16.39 -0.83 15.44
C ARG A 239 -16.95 -0.81 14.03
N ASP A 240 -17.26 0.39 13.50
CA ASP A 240 -17.73 0.57 12.14
C ASP A 240 -16.66 0.14 11.12
N ALA A 241 -15.40 0.48 11.35
CA ALA A 241 -14.29 0.04 10.50
C ALA A 241 -14.17 -1.50 10.46
N LEU A 242 -14.27 -2.16 11.63
CA LEU A 242 -14.28 -3.63 11.72
C LEU A 242 -15.53 -4.24 11.07
N ALA A 243 -16.70 -3.59 11.22
CA ALA A 243 -17.93 -4.04 10.56
C ALA A 243 -17.81 -3.96 9.03
N LEU A 244 -17.15 -2.95 8.49
CA LEU A 244 -16.89 -2.83 7.04
C LEU A 244 -15.92 -3.90 6.54
N LEU A 245 -14.90 -4.29 7.32
CA LEU A 245 -14.06 -5.45 7.00
C LEU A 245 -14.92 -6.73 6.91
N MET A 246 -15.78 -6.96 7.90
CA MET A 246 -16.68 -8.11 7.90
C MET A 246 -17.71 -8.04 6.76
N LEU A 247 -18.23 -6.85 6.42
CA LEU A 247 -19.10 -6.65 5.27
C LEU A 247 -18.41 -7.04 3.97
N SER A 248 -17.17 -6.62 3.78
CA SER A 248 -16.38 -7.02 2.61
C SER A 248 -16.24 -8.54 2.53
N ALA A 249 -15.94 -9.20 3.65
CA ALA A 249 -15.82 -10.66 3.70
C ALA A 249 -17.15 -11.39 3.41
N VAL A 250 -18.28 -10.87 3.90
CA VAL A 250 -19.63 -11.39 3.58
C VAL A 250 -19.94 -11.24 2.10
N LEU A 251 -19.56 -10.11 1.50
CA LEU A 251 -19.88 -9.83 0.09
C LEU A 251 -19.00 -10.65 -0.86
N SER A 252 -17.69 -10.75 -0.62
CA SER A 252 -16.77 -11.37 -1.58
C SER A 252 -15.52 -12.03 -0.95
N GLY A 253 -15.51 -12.32 0.34
CA GLY A 253 -14.34 -12.83 1.04
C GLY A 253 -14.04 -14.33 0.84
N TYR A 254 -14.84 -15.06 0.10
CA TYR A 254 -14.64 -16.49 -0.19
C TYR A 254 -15.45 -16.91 -1.42
N ASP A 255 -15.10 -18.06 -2.01
CA ASP A 255 -15.81 -18.62 -3.15
C ASP A 255 -17.27 -18.95 -2.78
N GLY A 256 -18.21 -18.46 -3.58
CA GLY A 256 -19.63 -18.55 -3.28
C GLY A 256 -20.13 -17.56 -2.25
N ALA A 257 -19.41 -16.47 -1.96
CA ALA A 257 -19.89 -15.31 -1.22
C ALA A 257 -21.05 -14.60 -1.95
N ARG A 258 -21.69 -13.60 -1.33
CA ARG A 258 -22.93 -13.02 -1.88
C ARG A 258 -22.77 -12.47 -3.30
N LEU A 259 -21.69 -11.72 -3.60
CA LEU A 259 -21.48 -11.16 -4.94
C LEU A 259 -21.26 -12.26 -5.98
N ASP A 260 -20.49 -13.28 -5.64
CA ASP A 260 -20.29 -14.42 -6.53
C ASP A 260 -21.61 -15.13 -6.85
N ARG A 261 -22.34 -15.60 -5.84
CA ARG A 261 -23.60 -16.31 -6.02
C ARG A 261 -24.68 -15.55 -6.77
N HIS A 262 -24.77 -14.24 -6.54
CA HIS A 262 -25.90 -13.45 -7.05
C HIS A 262 -25.59 -12.71 -8.34
N LEU A 263 -24.31 -12.46 -8.66
CA LEU A 263 -23.94 -11.63 -9.79
C LEU A 263 -23.15 -12.36 -10.87
N THR A 264 -22.35 -13.38 -10.50
CA THR A 264 -21.43 -14.03 -11.44
C THR A 264 -21.89 -15.43 -11.88
N GLN A 265 -22.85 -16.02 -11.17
CA GLN A 265 -23.31 -17.39 -11.45
C GLN A 265 -24.64 -17.42 -12.20
N GLY A 266 -24.86 -18.51 -12.96
CA GLY A 266 -26.10 -18.78 -13.67
C GLY A 266 -26.20 -18.13 -15.06
N ALA A 267 -27.25 -18.49 -15.79
CA ALA A 267 -27.46 -18.03 -17.17
C ALA A 267 -27.82 -16.55 -17.28
N THR A 268 -28.32 -15.95 -16.19
CA THR A 268 -28.74 -14.55 -16.11
C THR A 268 -27.74 -13.69 -15.34
N ARG A 269 -26.47 -14.13 -15.23
CA ARG A 269 -25.43 -13.38 -14.53
C ARG A 269 -25.28 -11.98 -15.13
N VAL A 270 -25.04 -11.01 -14.25
CA VAL A 270 -24.82 -9.61 -14.64
C VAL A 270 -23.35 -9.22 -14.66
N ALA A 271 -22.50 -10.04 -14.08
CA ALA A 271 -21.06 -9.81 -13.98
C ALA A 271 -20.27 -11.06 -14.41
N ASP A 272 -19.12 -10.86 -15.03
CA ASP A 272 -18.07 -11.88 -15.17
C ASP A 272 -17.21 -11.94 -13.91
N SER A 273 -17.05 -10.81 -13.21
CA SER A 273 -16.44 -10.75 -11.90
C SER A 273 -17.06 -9.64 -11.05
N ALA A 274 -17.15 -9.86 -9.75
CA ALA A 274 -17.58 -8.86 -8.78
C ALA A 274 -16.84 -9.06 -7.45
N GLY A 275 -16.43 -7.98 -6.81
CA GLY A 275 -15.70 -8.03 -5.56
C GLY A 275 -15.87 -6.78 -4.72
N SER A 276 -15.50 -6.87 -3.45
CA SER A 276 -15.45 -5.77 -2.50
C SER A 276 -14.13 -5.76 -1.74
N SER A 277 -13.75 -4.59 -1.24
CA SER A 277 -12.58 -4.43 -0.40
C SER A 277 -12.83 -3.34 0.64
N ALA A 278 -12.28 -3.50 1.82
CA ALA A 278 -12.30 -2.50 2.88
C ALA A 278 -10.87 -2.20 3.33
N SER A 279 -10.34 -1.05 2.93
CA SER A 279 -9.06 -0.52 3.38
C SER A 279 -9.30 0.43 4.55
N VAL A 280 -9.27 -0.10 5.76
CA VAL A 280 -9.55 0.68 6.99
C VAL A 280 -8.35 0.81 7.91
N ILE A 281 -7.25 0.13 7.60
CA ILE A 281 -5.98 0.21 8.34
C ILE A 281 -5.06 1.16 7.58
N GLY A 282 -4.65 2.25 8.23
CA GLY A 282 -3.79 3.25 7.63
C GLY A 282 -3.72 4.53 8.46
N ARG A 283 -2.89 5.48 8.03
CA ARG A 283 -2.74 6.79 8.68
C ARG A 283 -3.81 7.78 8.21
N GLY A 284 -4.32 7.61 6.99
CA GLY A 284 -5.39 8.41 6.38
C GLY A 284 -6.79 7.82 6.57
N PRO A 285 -7.80 8.39 5.92
CA PRO A 285 -9.17 7.90 5.95
C PRO A 285 -9.28 6.53 5.26
N GLY A 286 -10.19 5.68 5.75
CA GLY A 286 -10.49 4.40 5.14
C GLY A 286 -11.28 4.51 3.84
N LEU A 287 -11.33 3.42 3.10
CA LEU A 287 -12.08 3.29 1.85
C LEU A 287 -12.76 1.93 1.79
N PHE A 288 -14.04 1.91 1.43
CA PHE A 288 -14.77 0.71 1.04
C PHE A 288 -15.02 0.76 -0.46
N THR A 289 -14.68 -0.29 -1.18
CA THR A 289 -14.87 -0.37 -2.62
C THR A 289 -15.68 -1.57 -3.04
N LEU A 290 -16.47 -1.39 -4.11
CA LEU A 290 -17.10 -2.46 -4.86
C LEU A 290 -16.62 -2.35 -6.31
N MET A 291 -16.22 -3.45 -6.91
CA MET A 291 -15.76 -3.47 -8.29
C MET A 291 -16.36 -4.64 -9.04
N GLY A 292 -16.45 -4.52 -10.36
CA GLY A 292 -16.87 -5.62 -11.19
C GLY A 292 -16.71 -5.36 -12.69
N VAL A 293 -16.74 -6.46 -13.43
CA VAL A 293 -16.72 -6.50 -14.88
C VAL A 293 -18.09 -6.99 -15.33
N PRO A 294 -18.84 -6.24 -16.16
CA PRO A 294 -20.12 -6.68 -16.67
C PRO A 294 -20.01 -7.98 -17.49
N ALA A 295 -20.96 -8.86 -17.36
CA ALA A 295 -21.05 -10.05 -18.25
C ALA A 295 -21.35 -9.63 -19.69
N ALA A 296 -21.05 -10.49 -20.64
CA ALA A 296 -21.31 -10.25 -22.05
C ALA A 296 -22.79 -9.84 -22.28
N GLY A 297 -23.01 -8.73 -22.97
CA GLY A 297 -24.33 -8.17 -23.22
C GLY A 297 -24.93 -7.35 -22.08
N GLN A 298 -24.29 -7.29 -20.93
CA GLN A 298 -24.72 -6.47 -19.79
C GLN A 298 -24.08 -5.07 -19.83
N SER A 299 -24.80 -4.07 -19.31
CA SER A 299 -24.29 -2.69 -19.22
C SER A 299 -23.57 -2.43 -17.90
N VAL A 300 -22.67 -1.47 -17.89
CA VAL A 300 -22.01 -0.94 -16.67
C VAL A 300 -23.06 -0.46 -15.66
N GLN A 301 -24.15 0.16 -16.12
CA GLN A 301 -25.25 0.64 -15.28
C GLN A 301 -26.02 -0.50 -14.62
N ALA A 302 -26.25 -1.61 -15.36
CA ALA A 302 -26.90 -2.79 -14.80
C ALA A 302 -26.05 -3.40 -13.67
N LEU A 303 -24.73 -3.50 -13.87
CA LEU A 303 -23.82 -3.99 -12.84
C LEU A 303 -23.72 -3.03 -11.66
N GLU A 304 -23.64 -1.71 -11.88
CA GLU A 304 -23.67 -0.72 -10.80
C GLU A 304 -24.91 -0.87 -9.94
N HIS A 305 -26.07 -0.99 -10.57
CA HIS A 305 -27.33 -1.21 -9.86
C HIS A 305 -27.33 -2.51 -9.04
N ALA A 306 -26.86 -3.59 -9.63
CA ALA A 306 -26.79 -4.89 -8.99
C ALA A 306 -25.83 -4.89 -7.77
N LEU A 307 -24.66 -4.26 -7.88
CA LEU A 307 -23.72 -4.10 -6.76
C LEU A 307 -24.36 -3.30 -5.60
N ARG A 308 -25.01 -2.18 -5.90
CA ARG A 308 -25.73 -1.37 -4.89
C ARG A 308 -26.88 -2.15 -4.25
N ALA A 309 -27.61 -2.95 -5.02
CA ALA A 309 -28.71 -3.77 -4.52
C ALA A 309 -28.21 -4.83 -3.52
N GLN A 310 -27.01 -5.41 -3.71
CA GLN A 310 -26.46 -6.35 -2.73
C GLN A 310 -26.11 -5.67 -1.40
N VAL A 311 -25.59 -4.46 -1.42
CA VAL A 311 -25.34 -3.68 -0.19
C VAL A 311 -26.67 -3.30 0.49
N ALA A 312 -27.65 -2.83 -0.27
CA ALA A 312 -28.98 -2.51 0.26
C ALA A 312 -29.66 -3.73 0.91
N ARG A 313 -29.48 -4.91 0.30
CA ARG A 313 -30.00 -6.17 0.85
C ARG A 313 -29.36 -6.48 2.21
N VAL A 314 -28.03 -6.30 2.36
CA VAL A 314 -27.38 -6.48 3.67
C VAL A 314 -27.92 -5.49 4.70
N ALA A 315 -28.14 -4.24 4.30
CA ALA A 315 -28.68 -3.20 5.20
C ALA A 315 -30.12 -3.50 5.67
N GLN A 316 -30.93 -4.12 4.82
CA GLN A 316 -32.33 -4.41 5.10
C GLN A 316 -32.56 -5.75 5.81
N GLU A 317 -31.83 -6.79 5.36
CA GLU A 317 -32.05 -8.18 5.82
C GLU A 317 -31.02 -8.59 6.89
N GLY A 318 -29.91 -7.84 7.02
CA GLY A 318 -28.80 -8.20 7.88
C GLY A 318 -27.96 -9.36 7.35
N VAL A 319 -27.19 -9.93 8.26
CA VAL A 319 -26.35 -11.13 8.07
C VAL A 319 -26.78 -12.16 9.10
N SER A 320 -27.09 -13.39 8.67
CA SER A 320 -27.45 -14.44 9.60
C SER A 320 -26.26 -14.89 10.45
N GLU A 321 -26.52 -15.40 11.66
CA GLU A 321 -25.48 -15.93 12.54
C GLU A 321 -24.66 -17.05 11.86
N ALA A 322 -25.33 -17.94 11.11
CA ALA A 322 -24.67 -19.02 10.37
C ALA A 322 -23.74 -18.49 9.27
N GLU A 323 -24.13 -17.43 8.55
CA GLU A 323 -23.28 -16.79 7.54
C GLU A 323 -22.10 -16.07 8.19
N LEU A 324 -22.32 -15.34 9.28
CA LEU A 324 -21.27 -14.66 10.02
C LEU A 324 -20.25 -15.66 10.60
N ALA A 325 -20.73 -16.76 11.17
CA ALA A 325 -19.87 -17.83 11.69
C ALA A 325 -19.00 -18.43 10.58
N ARG A 326 -19.57 -18.69 9.40
CA ARG A 326 -18.83 -19.19 8.24
C ARG A 326 -17.74 -18.20 7.78
N VAL A 327 -18.07 -16.92 7.65
CA VAL A 327 -17.10 -15.87 7.25
C VAL A 327 -15.95 -15.79 8.25
N LYS A 328 -16.23 -15.82 9.56
CA LYS A 328 -15.21 -15.82 10.61
C LYS A 328 -14.30 -17.05 10.49
N THR A 329 -14.90 -18.24 10.28
CA THR A 329 -14.12 -19.49 10.12
C THR A 329 -13.21 -19.42 8.90
N GLN A 330 -13.70 -18.94 7.75
CA GLN A 330 -12.90 -18.78 6.53
C GLN A 330 -11.77 -17.78 6.74
N TRP A 331 -12.03 -16.67 7.39
CA TRP A 331 -11.01 -15.67 7.69
C TRP A 331 -9.91 -16.20 8.62
N MET A 332 -10.32 -16.91 9.67
CA MET A 332 -9.37 -17.54 10.58
C MET A 332 -8.55 -18.62 9.87
N ALA A 333 -9.19 -19.43 9.03
CA ALA A 333 -8.49 -20.45 8.25
C ALA A 333 -7.47 -19.84 7.28
N ALA A 334 -7.85 -18.82 6.52
CA ALA A 334 -6.92 -18.11 5.63
C ALA A 334 -5.69 -17.61 6.39
N HIS A 335 -5.90 -16.97 7.56
CA HIS A 335 -4.80 -16.44 8.37
C HIS A 335 -3.90 -17.52 9.01
N ILE A 336 -4.42 -18.73 9.21
CA ILE A 336 -3.62 -19.84 9.77
C ILE A 336 -2.79 -20.56 8.69
N TYR A 337 -3.30 -20.60 7.44
CA TYR A 337 -2.72 -21.38 6.35
C TYR A 337 -1.94 -20.54 5.32
N GLU A 338 -1.94 -19.21 5.45
CA GLU A 338 -1.02 -18.28 4.75
C GLU A 338 0.32 -18.16 5.49
#